data_9e4b17216ce1816e0d97c231de539ec4
#
_entry.id   9e4b17216ce1816e0d97c231de539ec4
#
_cell.length_a   1.000
_cell.length_b   1.000
_cell.length_c   1.000
_cell.angle_alpha   90.00
_cell.angle_beta   90.00
_cell.angle_gamma   90.00
#
_symmetry.space_group_name_H-M   'P 1'
#
loop_
_entity.id
_entity.type
_entity.pdbx_description
1 polymer ?
#
loop_
_entity_poly.entity_id
_entity_poly.type
_entity_poly.pdbx_seq_one_letter_code
_entity_poly.pdbx_strand_id
1 'polypeptide(L)'
;MKLESETIVEYNPDFESDVQLPEKEQKILDLLAAEPEQCITKLEKESGIRNILSVIKSLLDKEAVFVKEELKRTYKPKTETRVRLTEAAGNEHRLHFFFDELQRRAPKQLDLLMKYIELSACLGKTPKEVTKKELLQRTSATPAVFNGLVERGVFEVYQQEIGRLNAAAARTTLPLNPLNGHQQRAYASIVESFRTKNVCLLHGVTSSGKTEIYIHLIEKVIRQGKQVLYLLPEIALTTQITERLQRVFGSRLGIYHSKFPDAERVEIWQKQLSDSGYDIILGVRSSVFLPFRKLGLVIVDEEHENTYKQQDPAPRYPARNDATELSAQYGAKTLLGTATPSIETWHNAMSGKYGLVELKERYKEIQLPEIIPVDIKELQRKKRLNGPFSPLLLQYVRVALERKEQVILFQIRRGFAPMRDCRTC
;
A
#
# COMPACT_ATOMS: atom_id res chain seq x y z
N MET A 1 8.90 -3.11 6.37
CA MET A 1 9.45 -4.32 5.75
C MET A 1 10.34 -4.97 6.78
N LYS A 2 10.00 -6.15 7.28
CA LYS A 2 10.97 -6.97 8.02
C LYS A 2 11.85 -7.60 6.94
N LEU A 3 13.05 -7.10 6.78
CA LEU A 3 14.07 -7.79 6.01
C LEU A 3 14.47 -9.00 6.84
N GLU A 4 14.04 -10.18 6.45
CA GLU A 4 14.57 -11.41 7.03
C GLU A 4 15.88 -11.66 6.32
N SER A 5 17.00 -11.47 7.02
CA SER A 5 18.30 -11.92 6.58
C SER A 5 18.44 -13.41 6.89
N GLU A 6 19.02 -14.13 5.98
CA GLU A 6 19.44 -15.52 6.18
C GLU A 6 20.97 -15.54 6.20
N THR A 7 21.50 -16.15 7.23
CA THR A 7 22.94 -16.32 7.35
C THR A 7 23.36 -17.53 6.54
N ILE A 8 24.19 -17.32 5.52
CA ILE A 8 24.78 -18.36 4.68
C ILE A 8 26.19 -18.64 5.17
N VAL A 9 26.50 -19.89 5.28
CA VAL A 9 27.84 -20.39 5.61
C VAL A 9 28.46 -20.94 4.33
N GLU A 10 29.64 -20.44 3.98
CA GLU A 10 30.40 -20.83 2.81
C GLU A 10 31.66 -21.57 3.26
N TYR A 11 31.97 -22.68 2.58
CA TYR A 11 33.18 -23.43 2.81
C TYR A 11 34.41 -22.66 2.32
N ASN A 12 35.49 -22.64 3.12
CA ASN A 12 36.76 -22.07 2.67
C ASN A 12 37.58 -23.15 1.98
N PRO A 13 37.77 -23.12 0.67
CA PRO A 13 38.51 -24.14 -0.08
C PRO A 13 40.03 -24.17 0.26
N ASP A 14 40.53 -23.07 0.79
CA ASP A 14 41.97 -22.96 1.18
C ASP A 14 42.23 -23.40 2.61
N PHE A 15 41.22 -23.94 3.30
CA PHE A 15 41.37 -24.41 4.69
C PHE A 15 42.12 -25.76 4.75
N GLU A 16 43.29 -25.73 5.32
CA GLU A 16 44.05 -26.94 5.68
C GLU A 16 44.18 -27.00 7.21
N SER A 17 43.85 -28.13 7.82
CA SER A 17 43.94 -28.32 9.27
C SER A 17 44.97 -29.38 9.59
N ASP A 18 46.01 -28.98 10.31
CA ASP A 18 46.99 -29.90 10.86
C ASP A 18 46.51 -30.64 12.13
N VAL A 19 45.33 -30.29 12.64
CA VAL A 19 44.74 -30.83 13.86
C VAL A 19 43.42 -31.50 13.56
N GLN A 20 43.19 -32.66 14.19
CA GLN A 20 41.95 -33.38 14.09
C GLN A 20 40.79 -32.53 14.68
N LEU A 21 39.81 -32.20 13.87
CA LEU A 21 38.67 -31.39 14.28
C LEU A 21 37.68 -32.18 15.13
N PRO A 22 36.95 -31.55 16.04
CA PRO A 22 35.86 -32.17 16.76
C PRO A 22 34.81 -32.75 15.82
N GLU A 23 34.22 -33.89 16.18
CA GLU A 23 33.24 -34.62 15.35
C GLU A 23 32.10 -33.73 14.80
N LYS A 24 31.62 -32.77 15.61
CA LYS A 24 30.56 -31.85 15.21
C LYS A 24 31.01 -30.84 14.13
N GLU A 25 32.24 -30.38 14.22
CA GLU A 25 32.83 -29.45 13.25
C GLU A 25 33.09 -30.18 11.94
N GLN A 26 33.67 -31.41 12.01
CA GLN A 26 33.92 -32.22 10.83
C GLN A 26 32.61 -32.49 10.05
N LYS A 27 31.54 -32.84 10.76
CA LYS A 27 30.23 -33.10 10.16
C LYS A 27 29.69 -31.90 9.41
N ILE A 28 29.91 -30.67 9.90
CA ILE A 28 29.48 -29.44 9.19
C ILE A 28 30.35 -29.22 7.96
N LEU A 29 31.66 -29.42 8.04
CA LEU A 29 32.56 -29.29 6.91
C LEU A 29 32.26 -30.34 5.83
N ASP A 30 31.94 -31.58 6.18
CA ASP A 30 31.53 -32.61 5.24
C ASP A 30 30.23 -32.24 4.47
N LEU A 31 29.27 -31.62 5.15
CA LEU A 31 28.05 -31.11 4.51
C LEU A 31 28.36 -29.94 3.56
N LEU A 32 29.22 -29.02 3.97
CA LEU A 32 29.64 -27.89 3.14
C LEU A 32 30.57 -28.30 1.99
N ALA A 33 31.33 -29.38 2.12
CA ALA A 33 32.13 -29.94 1.03
C ALA A 33 31.22 -30.52 -0.09
N ALA A 34 30.07 -31.07 0.28
CA ALA A 34 29.09 -31.55 -0.69
C ALA A 34 28.30 -30.39 -1.38
N GLU A 35 28.00 -29.33 -0.65
CA GLU A 35 27.32 -28.12 -1.14
C GLU A 35 27.97 -26.89 -0.49
N PRO A 36 28.86 -26.18 -1.20
CA PRO A 36 29.78 -25.18 -0.63
C PRO A 36 29.12 -23.99 0.05
N GLU A 37 27.88 -23.69 -0.28
CA GLU A 37 27.09 -22.59 0.31
C GLU A 37 25.78 -23.13 0.85
N GLN A 38 25.57 -23.02 2.17
CA GLN A 38 24.33 -23.47 2.79
C GLN A 38 23.84 -22.50 3.87
N CYS A 39 22.51 -22.34 4.01
CA CYS A 39 21.95 -21.55 5.09
C CYS A 39 22.03 -22.31 6.44
N ILE A 40 22.21 -21.56 7.52
CA ILE A 40 22.31 -22.11 8.89
C ILE A 40 21.11 -23.02 9.21
N THR A 41 19.91 -22.65 8.83
CA THR A 41 18.69 -23.43 9.07
C THR A 41 18.68 -24.79 8.37
N LYS A 42 19.30 -24.90 7.18
CA LYS A 42 19.46 -26.15 6.44
C LYS A 42 20.54 -27.01 7.11
N LEU A 43 21.68 -26.42 7.43
CA LEU A 43 22.78 -27.10 8.16
C LEU A 43 22.34 -27.66 9.52
N GLU A 44 21.50 -26.92 10.26
CA GLU A 44 20.93 -27.38 11.53
C GLU A 44 20.07 -28.63 11.38
N LYS A 45 19.22 -28.64 10.34
CA LYS A 45 18.35 -29.80 10.04
C LYS A 45 19.13 -31.02 9.58
N GLU A 46 20.10 -30.85 8.71
CA GLU A 46 20.87 -31.95 8.11
C GLU A 46 21.90 -32.50 9.06
N SER A 47 22.54 -31.64 9.85
CA SER A 47 23.51 -32.08 10.86
C SER A 47 22.86 -32.65 12.14
N GLY A 48 21.63 -32.21 12.46
CA GLY A 48 20.96 -32.56 13.72
C GLY A 48 21.60 -31.96 14.97
N ILE A 49 22.50 -30.99 14.81
CA ILE A 49 23.27 -30.38 15.91
C ILE A 49 22.43 -29.29 16.55
N ARG A 50 22.07 -29.48 17.83
CA ARG A 50 21.45 -28.41 18.62
C ARG A 50 22.51 -27.33 18.91
N ASN A 51 22.19 -26.08 18.76
CA ASN A 51 23.10 -24.94 18.94
C ASN A 51 24.26 -24.89 17.90
N ILE A 52 23.93 -25.04 16.64
CA ILE A 52 24.87 -24.99 15.51
C ILE A 52 25.70 -23.69 15.47
N LEU A 53 25.17 -22.56 15.99
CA LEU A 53 25.85 -21.27 15.98
C LEU A 53 27.20 -21.28 16.69
N SER A 54 27.33 -22.04 17.79
CA SER A 54 28.59 -22.14 18.50
C SER A 54 29.66 -22.93 17.73
N VAL A 55 29.21 -23.91 16.93
CA VAL A 55 30.11 -24.72 16.07
C VAL A 55 30.55 -23.89 14.85
N ILE A 56 29.61 -23.16 14.22
CA ILE A 56 29.92 -22.25 13.11
C ILE A 56 30.89 -21.16 13.58
N LYS A 57 30.70 -20.59 14.78
CA LYS A 57 31.60 -19.59 15.31
C LYS A 57 33.01 -20.16 15.50
N SER A 58 33.13 -21.39 16.03
CA SER A 58 34.40 -22.05 16.16
C SER A 58 35.11 -22.33 14.85
N LEU A 59 34.32 -22.70 13.80
CA LEU A 59 34.85 -22.89 12.45
C LEU A 59 35.23 -21.55 11.77
N LEU A 60 34.52 -20.47 12.06
CA LEU A 60 34.86 -19.13 11.62
C LEU A 60 36.15 -18.63 12.26
N ASP A 61 36.33 -18.86 13.59
CA ASP A 61 37.54 -18.50 14.33
C ASP A 61 38.77 -19.30 13.83
N LYS A 62 38.54 -20.45 13.20
CA LYS A 62 39.55 -21.29 12.56
C LYS A 62 39.76 -21.00 11.08
N GLU A 63 39.04 -20.02 10.54
CA GLU A 63 39.02 -19.66 9.13
C GLU A 63 38.59 -20.81 8.17
N ALA A 64 37.91 -21.82 8.70
CA ALA A 64 37.43 -22.96 7.93
C ALA A 64 36.15 -22.64 7.10
N VAL A 65 35.42 -21.61 7.49
CA VAL A 65 34.21 -21.18 6.82
C VAL A 65 34.13 -19.65 6.77
N PHE A 66 33.40 -19.12 5.81
CA PHE A 66 32.98 -17.72 5.73
C PHE A 66 31.50 -17.62 6.06
N VAL A 67 31.08 -16.49 6.61
CA VAL A 67 29.67 -16.21 6.91
C VAL A 67 29.23 -14.96 6.17
N LYS A 68 28.16 -15.10 5.37
CA LYS A 68 27.53 -14.00 4.62
C LYS A 68 26.10 -13.84 5.09
N GLU A 69 25.63 -12.61 5.21
CA GLU A 69 24.20 -12.34 5.41
C GLU A 69 23.57 -12.02 4.06
N GLU A 70 22.64 -12.84 3.62
CA GLU A 70 21.83 -12.60 2.44
C GLU A 70 20.39 -12.28 2.81
N LEU A 71 19.80 -11.34 2.08
CA LEU A 71 18.40 -11.00 2.24
C LEU A 71 17.54 -12.08 1.59
N LYS A 72 16.68 -12.73 2.38
CA LYS A 72 15.69 -13.68 1.85
C LYS A 72 14.82 -13.01 0.80
N ARG A 73 14.95 -13.40 -0.45
CA ARG A 73 14.02 -13.05 -1.53
C ARG A 73 12.78 -13.93 -1.42
N THR A 74 11.91 -13.66 -0.44
CA THR A 74 10.65 -14.42 -0.24
C THR A 74 9.56 -14.01 -1.22
N TYR A 75 9.78 -12.96 -2.02
CA TYR A 75 8.81 -12.50 -3.00
C TYR A 75 8.72 -13.45 -4.19
N LYS A 76 7.52 -14.03 -4.37
CA LYS A 76 7.13 -14.73 -5.60
C LYS A 76 6.04 -13.92 -6.29
N PRO A 77 6.27 -13.44 -7.53
CA PRO A 77 5.23 -12.75 -8.28
C PRO A 77 4.03 -13.70 -8.46
N LYS A 78 2.83 -13.15 -8.43
CA LYS A 78 1.64 -13.91 -8.80
C LYS A 78 1.66 -14.08 -10.31
N THR A 79 1.74 -15.33 -10.77
CA THR A 79 1.68 -15.63 -12.20
C THR A 79 0.31 -16.19 -12.56
N GLU A 80 -0.14 -15.89 -13.76
CA GLU A 80 -1.31 -16.48 -14.36
C GLU A 80 -0.91 -17.21 -15.64
N THR A 81 -1.44 -18.42 -15.79
CA THR A 81 -1.19 -19.23 -16.97
C THR A 81 -2.06 -18.73 -18.11
N ARG A 82 -1.44 -18.19 -19.15
CA ARG A 82 -2.09 -17.71 -20.36
C ARG A 82 -1.83 -18.62 -21.54
N VAL A 83 -2.70 -18.51 -22.51
CA VAL A 83 -2.73 -19.36 -23.70
C VAL A 83 -2.61 -18.50 -24.93
N ARG A 84 -1.75 -18.91 -25.88
CA ARG A 84 -1.70 -18.31 -27.21
C ARG A 84 -1.61 -19.42 -28.28
N LEU A 85 -1.95 -19.07 -29.52
CA LEU A 85 -1.66 -19.96 -30.65
C LEU A 85 -0.15 -19.98 -30.87
N THR A 86 0.39 -21.15 -31.22
CA THR A 86 1.76 -21.25 -31.70
C THR A 86 1.93 -20.51 -33.03
N GLU A 87 3.14 -20.14 -33.40
CA GLU A 87 3.40 -19.55 -34.71
C GLU A 87 2.90 -20.43 -35.86
N ALA A 88 2.99 -21.76 -35.68
CA ALA A 88 2.48 -22.71 -36.63
C ALA A 88 0.96 -22.67 -36.78
N ALA A 89 0.22 -22.50 -35.68
CA ALA A 89 -1.25 -22.43 -35.67
C ALA A 89 -1.78 -21.00 -35.95
N GLY A 90 -0.94 -19.98 -35.84
CA GLY A 90 -1.27 -18.57 -36.14
C GLY A 90 -1.40 -18.26 -37.63
N ASN A 91 -0.94 -19.16 -38.52
CA ASN A 91 -1.09 -19.03 -39.96
C ASN A 91 -2.46 -19.54 -40.41
N GLU A 92 -3.22 -18.75 -41.16
CA GLU A 92 -4.59 -19.02 -41.58
C GLU A 92 -4.73 -20.35 -42.32
N HIS A 93 -3.80 -20.68 -43.23
CA HIS A 93 -3.79 -21.97 -43.96
C HIS A 93 -3.59 -23.17 -43.04
N ARG A 94 -2.70 -23.06 -42.06
CA ARG A 94 -2.45 -24.16 -41.11
C ARG A 94 -3.57 -24.29 -40.08
N LEU A 95 -4.21 -23.20 -39.72
CA LEU A 95 -5.35 -23.21 -38.83
C LEU A 95 -6.52 -23.94 -39.45
N HIS A 96 -6.79 -23.78 -40.77
CA HIS A 96 -7.77 -24.57 -41.50
C HIS A 96 -7.44 -26.06 -41.52
N PHE A 97 -6.18 -26.42 -41.69
CA PHE A 97 -5.76 -27.81 -41.61
C PHE A 97 -6.04 -28.42 -40.24
N PHE A 98 -5.77 -27.67 -39.15
CA PHE A 98 -6.10 -28.16 -37.80
C PHE A 98 -7.61 -28.26 -37.60
N PHE A 99 -8.43 -27.42 -38.15
CA PHE A 99 -9.89 -27.54 -38.11
C PHE A 99 -10.37 -28.82 -38.77
N ASP A 100 -9.89 -29.14 -39.96
CA ASP A 100 -10.31 -30.33 -40.70
C ASP A 100 -9.85 -31.61 -39.98
N GLU A 101 -8.65 -31.63 -39.45
CA GLU A 101 -8.13 -32.77 -38.68
C GLU A 101 -8.90 -32.97 -37.37
N LEU A 102 -9.13 -31.91 -36.59
CA LEU A 102 -9.83 -31.98 -35.33
C LEU A 102 -11.31 -32.31 -35.48
N GLN A 103 -11.96 -31.85 -36.55
CA GLN A 103 -13.34 -32.19 -36.85
C GLN A 103 -13.55 -33.69 -37.03
N ARG A 104 -12.59 -34.35 -37.63
CA ARG A 104 -12.67 -35.83 -37.89
C ARG A 104 -12.27 -36.67 -36.69
N ARG A 105 -11.29 -36.22 -35.88
CA ARG A 105 -10.64 -37.08 -34.88
C ARG A 105 -10.87 -36.62 -33.41
N ALA A 106 -11.17 -35.35 -33.17
CA ALA A 106 -11.25 -34.82 -31.81
C ALA A 106 -12.22 -33.62 -31.68
N PRO A 107 -13.53 -33.80 -31.82
CA PRO A 107 -14.53 -32.72 -31.86
C PRO A 107 -14.49 -31.81 -30.61
N LYS A 108 -14.19 -32.38 -29.42
CA LYS A 108 -14.06 -31.57 -28.18
C LYS A 108 -12.86 -30.65 -28.20
N GLN A 109 -11.75 -31.01 -28.89
CA GLN A 109 -10.60 -30.16 -29.07
C GLN A 109 -10.90 -29.04 -30.07
N LEU A 110 -11.67 -29.35 -31.11
CA LEU A 110 -12.14 -28.34 -32.07
C LEU A 110 -13.01 -27.28 -31.40
N ASP A 111 -13.97 -27.70 -30.57
CA ASP A 111 -14.85 -26.79 -29.84
C ASP A 111 -14.03 -25.83 -28.92
N LEU A 112 -13.02 -26.37 -28.23
CA LEU A 112 -12.12 -25.62 -27.40
C LEU A 112 -11.29 -24.59 -28.22
N LEU A 113 -10.80 -24.96 -29.38
CA LEU A 113 -10.05 -24.09 -30.29
C LEU A 113 -10.93 -22.96 -30.85
N MET A 114 -12.15 -23.31 -31.30
CA MET A 114 -13.11 -22.32 -31.79
C MET A 114 -13.45 -21.27 -30.71
N LYS A 115 -13.66 -21.77 -29.47
CA LYS A 115 -13.96 -20.87 -28.34
C LYS A 115 -12.78 -20.00 -27.96
N TYR A 116 -11.55 -20.50 -28.07
CA TYR A 116 -10.36 -19.69 -27.90
C TYR A 116 -10.29 -18.56 -28.94
N ILE A 117 -10.53 -18.84 -30.22
CA ILE A 117 -10.52 -17.85 -31.30
C ILE A 117 -11.58 -16.77 -31.07
N GLU A 118 -12.78 -17.17 -30.64
CA GLU A 118 -13.86 -16.24 -30.28
C GLU A 118 -13.44 -15.30 -29.12
N LEU A 119 -12.88 -15.86 -28.05
CA LEU A 119 -12.49 -15.10 -26.85
C LEU A 119 -11.28 -14.21 -27.09
N SER A 120 -10.28 -14.75 -27.78
CA SER A 120 -9.02 -14.02 -28.06
C SER A 120 -9.15 -13.00 -29.15
N ALA A 121 -10.15 -13.12 -30.04
CA ALA A 121 -10.24 -12.34 -31.27
C ALA A 121 -8.91 -12.30 -32.04
N CYS A 122 -8.13 -13.39 -32.00
CA CYS A 122 -6.76 -13.45 -32.50
C CYS A 122 -6.63 -13.21 -34.00
N LEU A 123 -7.72 -13.37 -34.76
CA LEU A 123 -7.79 -13.05 -36.20
C LEU A 123 -8.19 -11.58 -36.44
N GLY A 124 -8.47 -10.81 -35.38
CA GLY A 124 -8.88 -9.40 -35.47
C GLY A 124 -7.70 -8.43 -35.31
N LYS A 125 -8.00 -7.12 -35.46
CA LYS A 125 -6.99 -6.05 -35.33
C LYS A 125 -6.43 -5.87 -33.91
N THR A 126 -7.13 -6.35 -32.88
CA THR A 126 -6.75 -6.19 -31.48
C THR A 126 -6.95 -7.52 -30.75
N PRO A 127 -5.97 -8.43 -30.80
CA PRO A 127 -6.05 -9.70 -30.09
C PRO A 127 -6.10 -9.49 -28.57
N LYS A 128 -6.95 -10.25 -27.89
CA LYS A 128 -7.07 -10.28 -26.42
C LYS A 128 -6.35 -11.48 -25.86
N GLU A 129 -5.66 -11.29 -24.76
CA GLU A 129 -5.03 -12.39 -24.03
C GLU A 129 -6.08 -13.19 -23.25
N VAL A 130 -6.04 -14.51 -23.36
CA VAL A 130 -6.97 -15.44 -22.73
C VAL A 130 -6.25 -16.29 -21.70
N THR A 131 -6.83 -16.41 -20.51
CA THR A 131 -6.26 -17.28 -19.47
C THR A 131 -6.72 -18.72 -19.64
N LYS A 132 -5.85 -19.68 -19.26
CA LYS A 132 -6.23 -21.11 -19.24
C LYS A 132 -7.49 -21.35 -18.41
N LYS A 133 -7.61 -20.67 -17.28
CA LYS A 133 -8.77 -20.79 -16.37
C LYS A 133 -10.06 -20.31 -17.03
N GLU A 134 -10.04 -19.14 -17.66
CA GLU A 134 -11.20 -18.57 -18.34
C GLU A 134 -11.65 -19.47 -19.51
N LEU A 135 -10.70 -19.94 -20.32
CA LEU A 135 -10.98 -20.81 -21.44
C LEU A 135 -11.65 -22.11 -21.00
N LEU A 136 -11.14 -22.78 -19.96
CA LEU A 136 -11.70 -24.00 -19.43
C LEU A 136 -13.09 -23.79 -18.78
N GLN A 137 -13.28 -22.67 -18.08
CA GLN A 137 -14.59 -22.35 -17.47
C GLN A 137 -15.69 -22.09 -18.49
N ARG A 138 -15.35 -21.45 -19.63
CA ARG A 138 -16.34 -21.11 -20.66
C ARG A 138 -16.66 -22.24 -21.63
N THR A 139 -15.85 -23.29 -21.63
CA THR A 139 -16.02 -24.41 -22.57
C THR A 139 -16.45 -25.73 -21.92
N SER A 140 -16.47 -25.81 -20.58
CA SER A 140 -16.66 -27.08 -19.85
C SER A 140 -15.67 -28.19 -20.29
N ALA A 141 -14.56 -27.82 -20.94
CA ALA A 141 -13.53 -28.73 -21.39
C ALA A 141 -12.67 -29.22 -20.24
N THR A 142 -12.29 -30.48 -20.28
CA THR A 142 -11.39 -31.06 -19.28
C THR A 142 -9.93 -30.62 -19.54
N PRO A 143 -9.08 -30.59 -18.50
CA PRO A 143 -7.64 -30.31 -18.68
C PRO A 143 -6.95 -31.24 -19.67
N ALA A 144 -7.43 -32.51 -19.84
CA ALA A 144 -6.90 -33.45 -20.80
C ALA A 144 -7.15 -33.01 -22.25
N VAL A 145 -8.33 -32.47 -22.55
CA VAL A 145 -8.66 -31.93 -23.89
C VAL A 145 -7.77 -30.75 -24.23
N PHE A 146 -7.50 -29.86 -23.25
CA PHE A 146 -6.60 -28.72 -23.38
C PHE A 146 -5.16 -29.19 -23.65
N ASN A 147 -4.63 -30.10 -22.83
CA ASN A 147 -3.29 -30.61 -22.97
C ASN A 147 -3.08 -31.30 -24.34
N GLY A 148 -4.09 -32.00 -24.86
CA GLY A 148 -4.02 -32.56 -26.20
C GLY A 148 -3.83 -31.52 -27.33
N LEU A 149 -4.32 -30.28 -27.17
CA LEU A 149 -4.05 -29.20 -28.12
C LEU A 149 -2.64 -28.61 -27.93
N VAL A 150 -2.12 -28.63 -26.71
CA VAL A 150 -0.73 -28.23 -26.42
C VAL A 150 0.24 -29.25 -27.03
N GLU A 151 0.01 -30.55 -26.83
CA GLU A 151 0.82 -31.66 -27.40
C GLU A 151 0.83 -31.68 -28.93
N ARG A 152 -0.27 -31.26 -29.56
CA ARG A 152 -0.38 -31.12 -31.02
C ARG A 152 0.27 -29.85 -31.55
N GLY A 153 0.82 -28.98 -30.67
CA GLY A 153 1.45 -27.74 -31.08
C GLY A 153 0.47 -26.66 -31.58
N VAL A 154 -0.80 -26.75 -31.20
CA VAL A 154 -1.82 -25.72 -31.51
C VAL A 154 -1.74 -24.59 -30.50
N PHE A 155 -1.69 -24.94 -29.21
CA PHE A 155 -1.57 -23.99 -28.10
C PHE A 155 -0.17 -23.97 -27.52
N GLU A 156 0.26 -22.77 -27.18
CA GLU A 156 1.43 -22.53 -26.34
C GLU A 156 0.97 -21.90 -25.03
N VAL A 157 1.51 -22.41 -23.94
CA VAL A 157 1.19 -21.96 -22.58
C VAL A 157 2.36 -21.17 -22.02
N TYR A 158 2.10 -19.96 -21.54
CA TYR A 158 3.11 -19.15 -20.92
C TYR A 158 2.63 -18.58 -19.58
N GLN A 159 3.59 -18.29 -18.69
CA GLN A 159 3.31 -17.68 -17.41
C GLN A 159 3.45 -16.17 -17.55
N GLN A 160 2.40 -15.43 -17.23
CA GLN A 160 2.46 -13.97 -17.20
C GLN A 160 2.34 -13.51 -15.75
N GLU A 161 3.24 -12.64 -15.35
CA GLU A 161 3.16 -11.99 -14.06
C GLU A 161 1.95 -11.06 -14.02
N ILE A 162 1.08 -11.26 -13.02
CA ILE A 162 -0.06 -10.39 -12.79
C ILE A 162 0.20 -9.61 -11.52
N GLY A 163 0.26 -8.30 -11.64
CA GLY A 163 0.21 -7.42 -10.47
C GLY A 163 -1.10 -7.64 -9.72
N ARG A 164 -1.03 -8.00 -8.45
CA ARG A 164 -2.19 -8.18 -7.56
C ARG A 164 -3.05 -6.92 -7.47
N LEU A 165 -2.48 -5.79 -7.84
CA LEU A 165 -3.05 -4.46 -7.75
C LEU A 165 -3.90 -4.04 -8.97
N ASN A 166 -3.84 -4.78 -10.08
CA ASN A 166 -4.46 -4.37 -11.35
C ASN A 166 -5.93 -4.75 -11.54
N ALA A 167 -6.54 -5.50 -10.63
CA ALA A 167 -7.93 -5.96 -10.80
C ALA A 167 -8.99 -4.83 -10.78
N ALA A 168 -8.63 -3.61 -10.34
CA ALA A 168 -9.55 -2.47 -10.24
C ALA A 168 -9.28 -1.34 -11.27
N ALA A 169 -8.29 -1.47 -12.13
CA ALA A 169 -7.71 -0.34 -12.87
C ALA A 169 -8.39 0.05 -14.19
N ALA A 170 -9.42 -0.65 -14.62
CA ALA A 170 -10.09 -0.40 -15.92
C ALA A 170 -11.38 0.44 -15.77
N ARG A 171 -11.49 1.33 -14.78
CA ARG A 171 -12.64 2.23 -14.67
C ARG A 171 -12.36 3.51 -15.46
N THR A 172 -13.32 3.91 -16.28
CA THR A 172 -13.32 5.21 -16.96
C THR A 172 -13.16 6.32 -15.93
N THR A 173 -12.16 7.17 -16.11
CA THR A 173 -11.90 8.30 -15.21
C THR A 173 -12.98 9.36 -15.39
N LEU A 174 -13.44 9.92 -14.27
CA LEU A 174 -14.41 11.00 -14.26
C LEU A 174 -13.68 12.37 -14.30
N PRO A 175 -14.31 13.40 -14.86
CA PRO A 175 -13.76 14.74 -14.81
C PRO A 175 -13.71 15.27 -13.38
N LEU A 176 -12.85 16.25 -13.13
CA LEU A 176 -12.75 16.93 -11.85
C LEU A 176 -14.03 17.67 -11.51
N ASN A 177 -14.48 17.59 -10.27
CA ASN A 177 -15.56 18.45 -9.79
C ASN A 177 -15.09 19.91 -9.77
N PRO A 178 -15.93 20.87 -10.19
CA PRO A 178 -15.57 22.28 -10.11
C PRO A 178 -15.40 22.73 -8.65
N LEU A 179 -14.39 23.55 -8.40
CA LEU A 179 -14.21 24.19 -7.11
C LEU A 179 -15.25 25.31 -6.92
N ASN A 180 -15.81 25.43 -5.73
CA ASN A 180 -16.62 26.58 -5.38
C ASN A 180 -15.75 27.86 -5.20
N GLY A 181 -16.37 29.03 -5.04
CA GLY A 181 -15.65 30.30 -4.97
C GLY A 181 -14.60 30.38 -3.84
N HIS A 182 -14.89 29.79 -2.66
CA HIS A 182 -13.97 29.77 -1.53
C HIS A 182 -12.81 28.80 -1.77
N GLN A 183 -13.07 27.63 -2.30
CA GLN A 183 -12.07 26.66 -2.68
C GLN A 183 -11.17 27.18 -3.80
N GLN A 184 -11.74 27.90 -4.79
CA GLN A 184 -10.98 28.50 -5.87
C GLN A 184 -10.00 29.55 -5.36
N ARG A 185 -10.42 30.43 -4.42
CA ARG A 185 -9.54 31.40 -3.78
C ARG A 185 -8.43 30.71 -2.99
N ALA A 186 -8.79 29.72 -2.17
CA ALA A 186 -7.79 28.96 -1.40
C ALA A 186 -6.79 28.24 -2.31
N TYR A 187 -7.25 27.60 -3.38
CA TYR A 187 -6.39 26.98 -4.40
C TYR A 187 -5.41 27.99 -5.01
N ALA A 188 -5.90 29.17 -5.43
CA ALA A 188 -5.08 30.23 -6.01
C ALA A 188 -4.03 30.71 -4.99
N SER A 189 -4.44 30.93 -3.74
CA SER A 189 -3.53 31.35 -2.65
C SER A 189 -2.45 30.31 -2.34
N ILE A 190 -2.75 29.00 -2.38
CA ILE A 190 -1.76 27.93 -2.21
C ILE A 190 -0.75 27.99 -3.36
N VAL A 191 -1.23 28.09 -4.61
CA VAL A 191 -0.36 28.16 -5.78
C VAL A 191 0.56 29.39 -5.73
N GLU A 192 0.04 30.52 -5.32
CA GLU A 192 0.85 31.75 -5.13
C GLU A 192 1.86 31.61 -4.00
N SER A 193 1.44 31.04 -2.86
CA SER A 193 2.33 30.76 -1.74
C SER A 193 3.51 29.87 -2.14
N PHE A 194 3.29 28.89 -3.01
CA PHE A 194 4.33 28.01 -3.49
C PHE A 194 5.38 28.68 -4.41
N ARG A 195 5.17 29.90 -4.86
CA ARG A 195 6.20 30.66 -5.59
C ARG A 195 7.35 31.07 -4.70
N THR A 196 7.05 31.40 -3.43
CA THR A 196 8.04 31.93 -2.48
C THR A 196 8.33 30.97 -1.32
N LYS A 197 7.44 30.04 -1.02
CA LYS A 197 7.52 29.10 0.11
C LYS A 197 7.57 27.65 -0.40
N ASN A 198 8.26 26.78 0.31
CA ASN A 198 8.30 25.34 0.00
C ASN A 198 7.22 24.58 0.75
N VAL A 199 6.76 25.10 1.88
CA VAL A 199 5.71 24.49 2.71
C VAL A 199 4.57 25.49 2.87
N CYS A 200 3.32 25.00 2.73
CA CYS A 200 2.11 25.78 2.95
C CYS A 200 1.17 25.02 3.90
N LEU A 201 0.64 25.72 4.90
CA LEU A 201 -0.43 25.22 5.75
C LEU A 201 -1.79 25.62 5.14
N LEU A 202 -2.63 24.64 4.84
CA LEU A 202 -4.05 24.85 4.56
C LEU A 202 -4.84 24.57 5.85
N HIS A 203 -5.15 25.63 6.57
CA HIS A 203 -6.00 25.61 7.75
C HIS A 203 -7.47 25.71 7.31
N GLY A 204 -8.14 24.57 7.21
CA GLY A 204 -9.51 24.51 6.76
C GLY A 204 -10.41 23.77 7.73
N VAL A 205 -11.55 24.38 8.09
CA VAL A 205 -12.54 23.75 8.98
C VAL A 205 -13.00 22.38 8.45
N THR A 206 -13.48 21.53 9.32
CA THR A 206 -14.03 20.23 8.95
C THR A 206 -15.17 20.41 7.94
N SER A 207 -15.20 19.57 6.91
CA SER A 207 -16.18 19.64 5.80
C SER A 207 -16.09 20.91 4.94
N SER A 208 -14.97 21.62 4.94
CA SER A 208 -14.70 22.73 4.01
C SER A 208 -14.38 22.28 2.57
N GLY A 209 -14.16 20.98 2.39
CA GLY A 209 -13.81 20.40 1.09
C GLY A 209 -12.35 20.50 0.70
N LYS A 210 -11.43 20.47 1.68
CA LYS A 210 -9.97 20.41 1.47
C LYS A 210 -9.57 19.39 0.40
N THR A 211 -10.20 18.21 0.43
CA THR A 211 -9.89 17.12 -0.51
C THR A 211 -10.09 17.51 -1.98
N GLU A 212 -11.09 18.34 -2.32
CA GLU A 212 -11.25 18.81 -3.70
C GLU A 212 -10.08 19.69 -4.13
N ILE A 213 -9.61 20.57 -3.23
CA ILE A 213 -8.43 21.39 -3.49
C ILE A 213 -7.20 20.49 -3.72
N TYR A 214 -7.03 19.44 -2.91
CA TYR A 214 -5.93 18.47 -3.10
C TYR A 214 -5.99 17.81 -4.46
N ILE A 215 -7.18 17.35 -4.89
CA ILE A 215 -7.38 16.70 -6.19
C ILE A 215 -6.96 17.64 -7.34
N HIS A 216 -7.34 18.91 -7.27
CA HIS A 216 -6.93 19.89 -8.29
C HIS A 216 -5.43 20.19 -8.29
N LEU A 217 -4.78 20.25 -7.11
CA LEU A 217 -3.33 20.41 -7.00
C LEU A 217 -2.58 19.17 -7.53
N ILE A 218 -3.06 17.98 -7.22
CA ILE A 218 -2.52 16.72 -7.71
C ILE A 218 -2.56 16.70 -9.24
N GLU A 219 -3.73 16.96 -9.84
CA GLU A 219 -3.87 16.97 -11.29
C GLU A 219 -2.95 18.00 -11.97
N LYS A 220 -2.79 19.19 -11.37
CA LYS A 220 -1.85 20.20 -11.87
C LYS A 220 -0.41 19.69 -11.91
N VAL A 221 0.04 19.00 -10.85
CA VAL A 221 1.41 18.48 -10.71
C VAL A 221 1.65 17.31 -11.67
N ILE A 222 0.68 16.42 -11.81
CA ILE A 222 0.76 15.28 -12.74
C ILE A 222 0.84 15.74 -14.19
N ARG A 223 0.08 16.76 -14.58
CA ARG A 223 0.17 17.37 -15.92
C ARG A 223 1.55 17.93 -16.24
N GLN A 224 2.34 18.24 -15.21
CA GLN A 224 3.74 18.65 -15.35
C GLN A 224 4.72 17.46 -15.44
N GLY A 225 4.23 16.22 -15.49
CA GLY A 225 5.03 15.00 -15.50
C GLY A 225 5.72 14.70 -14.17
N LYS A 226 5.19 15.24 -13.06
CA LYS A 226 5.72 15.03 -11.71
C LYS A 226 4.83 14.10 -10.89
N GLN A 227 5.42 13.48 -9.88
CA GLN A 227 4.74 12.56 -8.97
C GLN A 227 4.25 13.27 -7.70
N VAL A 228 3.24 12.67 -7.07
CA VAL A 228 2.64 13.18 -5.83
C VAL A 228 2.62 12.11 -4.77
N LEU A 229 3.04 12.45 -3.55
CA LEU A 229 2.83 11.67 -2.34
C LEU A 229 1.70 12.30 -1.54
N TYR A 230 0.61 11.56 -1.32
CA TYR A 230 -0.50 11.96 -0.49
C TYR A 230 -0.57 11.09 0.76
N LEU A 231 -0.22 11.67 1.90
CA LEU A 231 -0.22 11.00 3.20
C LEU A 231 -1.52 11.23 3.94
N LEU A 232 -2.05 10.14 4.48
CA LEU A 232 -3.21 10.12 5.37
C LEU A 232 -2.86 9.40 6.68
N PRO A 233 -3.50 9.78 7.81
CA PRO A 233 -3.48 8.94 9.01
C PRO A 233 -4.06 7.56 8.72
N GLU A 234 -3.57 6.52 9.42
CA GLU A 234 -4.04 5.13 9.18
C GLU A 234 -5.57 4.98 9.32
N ILE A 235 -6.18 5.74 10.23
CA ILE A 235 -7.63 5.75 10.46
C ILE A 235 -8.41 6.47 9.35
N ALA A 236 -7.77 7.39 8.64
CA ALA A 236 -8.40 8.20 7.57
C ALA A 236 -8.31 7.53 6.19
N LEU A 237 -7.46 6.50 6.04
CA LEU A 237 -7.36 5.73 4.81
C LEU A 237 -8.57 4.79 4.67
N THR A 238 -9.71 5.36 4.34
CA THR A 238 -10.98 4.65 4.17
C THR A 238 -11.23 4.27 2.71
N THR A 239 -12.13 3.31 2.51
CA THR A 239 -12.61 2.94 1.17
C THR A 239 -13.14 4.17 0.41
N GLN A 240 -13.80 5.09 1.11
CA GLN A 240 -14.40 6.28 0.52
C GLN A 240 -13.37 7.22 -0.14
N ILE A 241 -12.28 7.55 0.56
CA ILE A 241 -11.23 8.41 -0.02
C ILE A 241 -10.51 7.72 -1.17
N THR A 242 -10.25 6.42 -1.00
CA THR A 242 -9.62 5.58 -2.02
C THR A 242 -10.46 5.55 -3.30
N GLU A 243 -11.75 5.24 -3.20
CA GLU A 243 -12.67 5.21 -4.35
C GLU A 243 -12.80 6.58 -5.02
N ARG A 244 -12.84 7.64 -4.22
CA ARG A 244 -12.92 9.01 -4.74
C ARG A 244 -11.72 9.36 -5.61
N LEU A 245 -10.52 9.05 -5.16
CA LEU A 245 -9.29 9.29 -5.91
C LEU A 245 -9.17 8.33 -7.11
N GLN A 246 -9.58 7.07 -6.97
CA GLN A 246 -9.58 6.10 -8.08
C GLN A 246 -10.51 6.49 -9.20
N ARG A 247 -11.67 7.10 -8.90
CA ARG A 247 -12.60 7.61 -9.94
C ARG A 247 -11.98 8.70 -10.79
N VAL A 248 -11.10 9.52 -10.22
CA VAL A 248 -10.44 10.63 -10.92
C VAL A 248 -9.17 10.18 -11.62
N PHE A 249 -8.33 9.44 -10.92
CA PHE A 249 -6.96 9.15 -11.36
C PHE A 249 -6.75 7.74 -11.93
N GLY A 250 -7.70 6.83 -11.70
CA GLY A 250 -7.67 5.48 -12.26
C GLY A 250 -6.38 4.72 -11.93
N SER A 251 -5.72 4.18 -12.95
CA SER A 251 -4.48 3.39 -12.84
C SER A 251 -3.24 4.18 -12.45
N ARG A 252 -3.31 5.53 -12.49
CA ARG A 252 -2.22 6.42 -12.06
C ARG A 252 -2.02 6.44 -10.54
N LEU A 253 -3.03 5.97 -9.79
CA LEU A 253 -3.04 5.94 -8.33
C LEU A 253 -2.51 4.62 -7.79
N GLY A 254 -1.44 4.66 -7.01
CA GLY A 254 -0.97 3.58 -6.16
C GLY A 254 -1.42 3.80 -4.71
N ILE A 255 -1.82 2.73 -4.04
CA ILE A 255 -2.23 2.76 -2.62
C ILE A 255 -1.22 1.96 -1.81
N TYR A 256 -0.69 2.54 -0.73
CA TYR A 256 0.31 1.89 0.09
C TYR A 256 0.00 2.01 1.58
N HIS A 257 -0.23 0.88 2.26
CA HIS A 257 -0.46 0.86 3.71
C HIS A 257 0.03 -0.42 4.39
N SER A 258 0.17 -0.36 5.71
CA SER A 258 0.72 -1.44 6.55
C SER A 258 -0.09 -2.73 6.56
N LYS A 259 -1.40 -2.67 6.24
CA LYS A 259 -2.28 -3.85 6.18
C LYS A 259 -2.14 -4.66 4.90
N PHE A 260 -1.44 -4.14 3.88
CA PHE A 260 -1.17 -4.93 2.68
C PHE A 260 -0.17 -6.04 3.00
N PRO A 261 -0.37 -7.24 2.42
CA PRO A 261 0.62 -8.30 2.44
C PRO A 261 1.97 -7.79 1.93
N ASP A 262 3.06 -8.31 2.49
CA ASP A 262 4.41 -7.87 2.10
C ASP A 262 4.67 -8.00 0.60
N ALA A 263 4.11 -9.03 -0.03
CA ALA A 263 4.21 -9.21 -1.48
C ALA A 263 3.61 -8.04 -2.29
N GLU A 264 2.46 -7.50 -1.90
CA GLU A 264 1.83 -6.34 -2.56
C GLU A 264 2.64 -5.06 -2.33
N ARG A 265 3.23 -4.92 -1.14
CA ARG A 265 4.11 -3.78 -0.82
C ARG A 265 5.38 -3.82 -1.65
N VAL A 266 5.94 -5.00 -1.91
CA VAL A 266 7.09 -5.20 -2.80
C VAL A 266 6.72 -4.88 -4.24
N GLU A 267 5.55 -5.29 -4.74
CA GLU A 267 5.08 -4.95 -6.08
C GLU A 267 4.95 -3.44 -6.28
N ILE A 268 4.38 -2.71 -5.29
CA ILE A 268 4.30 -1.25 -5.37
C ILE A 268 5.70 -0.63 -5.41
N TRP A 269 6.62 -1.12 -4.58
CA TRP A 269 8.00 -0.66 -4.55
C TRP A 269 8.71 -0.87 -5.89
N GLN A 270 8.63 -2.09 -6.43
CA GLN A 270 9.24 -2.43 -7.73
C GLN A 270 8.65 -1.61 -8.87
N LYS A 271 7.32 -1.46 -8.88
CA LYS A 271 6.65 -0.62 -9.87
C LYS A 271 7.09 0.84 -9.75
N GLN A 272 7.28 1.35 -8.55
CA GLN A 272 7.73 2.73 -8.34
C GLN A 272 9.19 2.94 -8.78
N LEU A 273 10.03 1.91 -8.74
CA LEU A 273 11.38 1.91 -9.30
C LEU A 273 11.38 1.86 -10.83
N SER A 274 10.35 1.30 -11.46
CA SER A 274 10.26 1.19 -12.92
C SER A 274 9.93 2.53 -13.60
N ASP A 275 10.10 2.60 -14.92
CA ASP A 275 9.73 3.79 -15.71
C ASP A 275 8.23 4.05 -15.76
N SER A 276 7.42 3.01 -15.50
CA SER A 276 5.96 3.05 -15.43
C SER A 276 5.42 3.16 -14.01
N GLY A 277 6.14 3.84 -13.11
CA GLY A 277 5.71 4.08 -11.73
C GLY A 277 4.36 4.80 -11.64
N TYR A 278 3.75 4.78 -10.45
CA TYR A 278 2.53 5.53 -10.20
C TYR A 278 2.81 7.03 -10.20
N ASP A 279 1.88 7.82 -10.74
CA ASP A 279 1.94 9.28 -10.67
C ASP A 279 1.57 9.78 -9.26
N ILE A 280 0.70 9.04 -8.57
CA ILE A 280 0.25 9.34 -7.22
C ILE A 280 0.46 8.12 -6.33
N ILE A 281 1.02 8.34 -5.16
CA ILE A 281 0.97 7.38 -4.05
C ILE A 281 0.07 7.94 -2.96
N LEU A 282 -1.03 7.26 -2.69
CA LEU A 282 -1.85 7.47 -1.50
C LEU A 282 -1.39 6.49 -0.42
N GLY A 283 -0.95 7.00 0.72
CA GLY A 283 -0.45 6.10 1.72
C GLY A 283 -0.40 6.65 3.14
N VAL A 284 0.03 5.79 4.04
CA VAL A 284 0.25 6.10 5.45
C VAL A 284 1.72 6.45 5.70
N ARG A 285 2.10 6.70 6.95
CA ARG A 285 3.44 7.13 7.37
C ARG A 285 4.61 6.42 6.66
N SER A 286 4.54 5.11 6.45
CA SER A 286 5.63 4.34 5.82
C SER A 286 5.84 4.62 4.34
N SER A 287 4.90 5.31 3.69
CA SER A 287 4.99 5.66 2.27
C SER A 287 6.06 6.71 1.96
N VAL A 288 6.57 7.41 2.97
CA VAL A 288 7.67 8.37 2.80
C VAL A 288 8.97 7.72 2.33
N PHE A 289 9.11 6.40 2.53
CA PHE A 289 10.30 5.64 2.11
C PHE A 289 10.18 5.02 0.73
N LEU A 290 9.06 5.22 0.02
CA LEU A 290 8.95 4.73 -1.35
C LEU A 290 9.87 5.51 -2.29
N PRO A 291 10.44 4.85 -3.32
CA PRO A 291 11.30 5.51 -4.27
C PRO A 291 10.48 6.38 -5.23
N PHE A 292 10.74 7.67 -5.22
CA PHE A 292 10.20 8.60 -6.21
C PHE A 292 11.30 9.00 -7.19
N ARG A 293 10.92 9.31 -8.44
CA ARG A 293 11.87 9.78 -9.46
C ARG A 293 11.75 11.28 -9.69
N LYS A 294 10.52 11.78 -9.69
CA LYS A 294 10.19 13.18 -10.02
C LYS A 294 9.11 13.71 -9.06
N LEU A 295 9.35 13.60 -7.75
CA LEU A 295 8.40 14.12 -6.76
C LEU A 295 8.21 15.62 -6.95
N GLY A 296 6.96 16.07 -7.03
CA GLY A 296 6.61 17.48 -7.24
C GLY A 296 5.74 18.06 -6.14
N LEU A 297 5.00 17.21 -5.42
CA LEU A 297 4.12 17.64 -4.34
C LEU A 297 4.02 16.54 -3.29
N VAL A 298 4.07 16.93 -2.04
CA VAL A 298 3.70 16.12 -0.88
C VAL A 298 2.52 16.75 -0.19
N ILE A 299 1.46 16.00 0.02
CA ILE A 299 0.28 16.40 0.80
C ILE A 299 0.26 15.58 2.08
N VAL A 300 0.17 16.24 3.22
CA VAL A 300 -0.01 15.61 4.54
C VAL A 300 -1.35 16.08 5.09
N ASP A 301 -2.36 15.24 5.00
CA ASP A 301 -3.69 15.57 5.50
C ASP A 301 -3.80 15.22 6.98
N GLU A 302 -4.59 15.99 7.73
CA GLU A 302 -4.69 15.94 9.20
C GLU A 302 -3.29 15.90 9.85
N GLU A 303 -2.42 16.86 9.49
CA GLU A 303 -1.00 16.91 9.85
C GLU A 303 -0.70 16.83 11.34
N HIS A 304 -1.69 17.21 12.17
CA HIS A 304 -1.62 17.19 13.64
C HIS A 304 -1.68 15.77 14.23
N GLU A 305 -2.09 14.78 13.45
CA GLU A 305 -2.31 13.42 13.95
C GLU A 305 -1.03 12.74 14.44
N ASN A 306 -1.09 12.24 15.68
CA ASN A 306 0.03 11.57 16.33
C ASN A 306 0.42 10.25 15.65
N THR A 307 -0.47 9.66 14.84
CA THR A 307 -0.21 8.41 14.10
C THR A 307 0.86 8.56 13.03
N TYR A 308 1.22 9.78 12.65
CA TYR A 308 2.38 10.05 11.79
C TYR A 308 3.72 9.79 12.50
N LYS A 309 3.73 9.72 13.83
CA LYS A 309 4.93 9.35 14.58
C LYS A 309 4.98 7.85 14.78
N GLN A 310 6.00 7.19 14.20
CA GLN A 310 6.29 5.80 14.51
C GLN A 310 6.98 5.71 15.86
N GLN A 311 6.37 5.00 16.79
CA GLN A 311 6.92 4.79 18.13
C GLN A 311 7.57 3.42 18.27
N ASP A 312 6.96 2.41 17.66
CA ASP A 312 7.41 1.03 17.63
C ASP A 312 6.99 0.39 16.30
N PRO A 313 7.84 -0.42 15.66
CA PRO A 313 9.25 -0.71 15.97
C PRO A 313 10.20 0.45 15.62
N ALA A 314 11.46 0.36 16.04
CA ALA A 314 12.51 1.22 15.52
C ALA A 314 12.71 1.03 14.00
N PRO A 315 13.16 2.06 13.23
CA PRO A 315 13.49 3.40 13.67
C PRO A 315 12.24 4.23 14.04
N ARG A 316 12.35 5.08 15.04
CA ARG A 316 11.30 6.00 15.46
C ARG A 316 11.42 7.30 14.67
N TYR A 317 10.42 7.61 13.86
CA TYR A 317 10.44 8.78 12.98
C TYR A 317 9.09 9.49 12.92
N PRO A 318 9.06 10.82 12.73
CA PRO A 318 7.86 11.61 12.50
C PRO A 318 7.63 11.80 10.99
N ALA A 319 6.84 10.93 10.38
CA ALA A 319 6.63 10.90 8.92
C ALA A 319 6.21 12.26 8.31
N ARG A 320 5.51 13.13 9.06
CA ARG A 320 5.20 14.50 8.63
C ARG A 320 6.47 15.31 8.36
N ASN A 321 7.44 15.24 9.25
CA ASN A 321 8.70 15.98 9.11
C ASN A 321 9.56 15.37 8.01
N ASP A 322 9.64 14.02 7.99
CA ASP A 322 10.39 13.30 6.95
C ASP A 322 9.80 13.54 5.55
N ALA A 323 8.48 13.66 5.44
CA ALA A 323 7.80 14.01 4.19
C ALA A 323 8.17 15.44 3.73
N THR A 324 8.32 16.37 4.66
CA THR A 324 8.76 17.74 4.37
C THR A 324 10.22 17.78 3.92
N GLU A 325 11.08 17.01 4.59
CA GLU A 325 12.49 16.85 4.21
C GLU A 325 12.62 16.17 2.85
N LEU A 326 11.90 15.07 2.64
CA LEU A 326 11.84 14.38 1.34
C LEU A 326 11.47 15.35 0.21
N SER A 327 10.44 16.19 0.43
CA SER A 327 10.02 17.16 -0.57
C SER A 327 11.12 18.18 -0.88
N ALA A 328 11.87 18.62 0.13
CA ALA A 328 12.98 19.56 -0.03
C ALA A 328 14.10 18.96 -0.89
N GLN A 329 14.46 17.68 -0.68
CA GLN A 329 15.47 16.96 -1.46
C GLN A 329 15.12 16.89 -2.95
N TYR A 330 13.82 16.77 -3.28
CA TYR A 330 13.34 16.75 -4.68
C TYR A 330 13.03 18.16 -5.24
N GLY A 331 13.19 19.23 -4.48
CA GLY A 331 12.69 20.55 -4.87
C GLY A 331 11.17 20.59 -5.05
N ALA A 332 10.47 19.67 -4.41
CA ALA A 332 9.00 19.56 -4.41
C ALA A 332 8.37 20.54 -3.41
N LYS A 333 7.06 20.69 -3.45
CA LYS A 333 6.29 21.50 -2.51
C LYS A 333 5.57 20.61 -1.50
N THR A 334 5.38 21.12 -0.27
CA THR A 334 4.61 20.41 0.77
C THR A 334 3.37 21.20 1.14
N LEU A 335 2.21 20.53 1.12
CA LEU A 335 0.96 21.04 1.63
C LEU A 335 0.59 20.30 2.91
N LEU A 336 0.50 21.01 4.02
CA LEU A 336 0.02 20.50 5.30
C LEU A 336 -1.44 20.90 5.45
N GLY A 337 -2.35 19.95 5.53
CA GLY A 337 -3.78 20.21 5.63
C GLY A 337 -4.34 19.76 6.97
N THR A 338 -5.16 20.61 7.60
CA THR A 338 -5.80 20.26 8.87
C THR A 338 -6.90 21.26 9.25
N ALA A 339 -7.80 20.83 10.13
CA ALA A 339 -8.73 21.74 10.82
C ALA A 339 -8.16 22.26 12.15
N THR A 340 -7.23 21.53 12.74
CA THR A 340 -6.65 21.78 14.07
C THR A 340 -5.13 21.68 13.98
N PRO A 341 -4.43 22.73 13.51
CA PRO A 341 -2.98 22.67 13.28
C PRO A 341 -2.21 22.31 14.55
N SER A 342 -1.11 21.56 14.40
CA SER A 342 -0.15 21.38 15.49
C SER A 342 0.49 22.73 15.84
N ILE A 343 0.90 22.88 17.09
CA ILE A 343 1.50 24.14 17.59
C ILE A 343 2.72 24.52 16.75
N GLU A 344 3.56 23.55 16.40
CA GLU A 344 4.76 23.75 15.61
C GLU A 344 4.44 24.24 14.19
N THR A 345 3.47 23.60 13.53
CA THR A 345 3.05 24.00 12.19
C THR A 345 2.42 25.38 12.19
N TRP A 346 1.56 25.65 13.18
CA TRP A 346 0.94 26.96 13.36
C TRP A 346 1.98 28.06 13.59
N HIS A 347 2.93 27.84 14.50
CA HIS A 347 4.03 28.78 14.76
C HIS A 347 4.85 29.04 13.48
N ASN A 348 5.22 28.02 12.73
CA ASN A 348 5.95 28.17 11.48
C ASN A 348 5.16 28.95 10.42
N ALA A 349 3.84 28.80 10.38
CA ALA A 349 2.99 29.58 9.49
C ALA A 349 2.89 31.04 9.93
N MET A 350 2.67 31.31 11.21
CA MET A 350 2.58 32.68 11.76
C MET A 350 3.88 33.43 11.70
N SER A 351 5.03 32.77 11.86
CA SER A 351 6.35 33.37 11.70
C SER A 351 6.75 33.64 10.25
N GLY A 352 5.91 33.23 9.28
CA GLY A 352 6.17 33.42 7.86
C GLY A 352 7.17 32.41 7.26
N LYS A 353 7.62 31.41 8.02
CA LYS A 353 8.44 30.32 7.50
C LYS A 353 7.64 29.46 6.51
N TYR A 354 6.38 29.15 6.83
CA TYR A 354 5.42 28.48 5.96
C TYR A 354 4.45 29.48 5.36
N GLY A 355 3.85 29.14 4.22
CA GLY A 355 2.65 29.82 3.74
C GLY A 355 1.46 29.47 4.61
N LEU A 356 0.52 30.40 4.77
CA LEU A 356 -0.74 30.17 5.46
C LEU A 356 -1.89 30.49 4.52
N VAL A 357 -2.80 29.51 4.36
CA VAL A 357 -4.06 29.66 3.63
C VAL A 357 -5.18 29.18 4.52
N GLU A 358 -6.18 30.01 4.73
CA GLU A 358 -7.33 29.71 5.56
C GLU A 358 -8.56 29.42 4.71
N LEU A 359 -9.30 28.35 5.06
CA LEU A 359 -10.58 27.97 4.45
C LEU A 359 -11.61 27.85 5.56
N LYS A 360 -12.21 28.99 5.93
CA LYS A 360 -13.09 29.12 7.11
C LYS A 360 -14.52 28.65 6.88
N GLU A 361 -14.93 28.54 5.63
CA GLU A 361 -16.31 28.24 5.28
C GLU A 361 -16.52 26.74 5.00
N ARG A 362 -17.62 26.23 5.53
CA ARG A 362 -18.05 24.85 5.27
C ARG A 362 -18.73 24.73 3.91
N TYR A 363 -18.62 23.57 3.32
CA TYR A 363 -19.38 23.25 2.12
C TYR A 363 -20.88 23.42 2.39
N LYS A 364 -21.59 24.18 1.53
CA LYS A 364 -23.02 24.55 1.67
C LYS A 364 -23.36 25.40 2.91
N GLU A 365 -22.41 26.18 3.42
CA GLU A 365 -22.64 27.12 4.56
C GLU A 365 -23.29 26.48 5.80
N ILE A 366 -23.00 25.19 6.02
CA ILE A 366 -23.53 24.46 7.19
C ILE A 366 -22.97 25.13 8.46
N GLN A 367 -23.87 25.59 9.33
CA GLN A 367 -23.51 26.20 10.59
C GLN A 367 -22.82 25.20 11.54
N LEU A 368 -21.97 25.70 12.42
CA LEU A 368 -21.40 24.90 13.50
C LEU A 368 -22.52 24.50 14.49
N PRO A 369 -22.45 23.29 15.07
CA PRO A 369 -23.38 22.92 16.12
C PRO A 369 -23.16 23.84 17.34
N GLU A 370 -24.21 24.06 18.10
CA GLU A 370 -24.13 24.72 19.39
C GLU A 370 -23.36 23.83 20.37
N ILE A 371 -22.36 24.38 21.05
CA ILE A 371 -21.55 23.68 22.04
C ILE A 371 -21.92 24.22 23.44
N ILE A 372 -22.51 23.37 24.25
CA ILE A 372 -22.91 23.71 25.60
C ILE A 372 -21.98 23.02 26.61
N PRO A 373 -21.00 23.73 27.20
CA PRO A 373 -20.14 23.16 28.23
C PRO A 373 -20.90 22.94 29.54
N VAL A 374 -20.62 21.82 30.18
CA VAL A 374 -21.25 21.46 31.50
C VAL A 374 -20.15 21.11 32.50
N ASP A 375 -20.12 21.82 33.63
CA ASP A 375 -19.17 21.51 34.71
C ASP A 375 -19.66 20.29 35.50
N ILE A 376 -19.07 19.15 35.17
CA ILE A 376 -19.37 17.86 35.84
C ILE A 376 -18.92 17.87 37.32
N LYS A 377 -17.79 18.54 37.64
CA LYS A 377 -17.26 18.59 39.02
C LYS A 377 -18.20 19.34 39.94
N GLU A 378 -18.76 20.44 39.47
CA GLU A 378 -19.75 21.20 40.22
C GLU A 378 -21.03 20.40 40.45
N LEU A 379 -21.53 19.74 39.42
CA LEU A 379 -22.70 18.88 39.51
C LEU A 379 -22.50 17.70 40.46
N GLN A 380 -21.31 17.10 40.47
CA GLN A 380 -20.95 16.03 41.38
C GLN A 380 -20.92 16.49 42.83
N ARG A 381 -20.32 17.66 43.13
CA ARG A 381 -20.32 18.27 44.47
C ARG A 381 -21.76 18.52 44.96
N LYS A 382 -22.62 18.97 44.05
CA LYS A 382 -24.04 19.23 44.36
C LYS A 382 -24.91 17.95 44.34
N LYS A 383 -24.33 16.74 44.11
CA LYS A 383 -25.04 15.45 44.00
C LYS A 383 -26.18 15.47 42.98
N ARG A 384 -26.01 16.23 41.89
CA ARG A 384 -27.04 16.40 40.83
C ARG A 384 -26.81 15.52 39.60
N LEU A 385 -25.80 14.69 39.58
CA LEU A 385 -25.55 13.74 38.48
C LEU A 385 -26.48 12.54 38.60
N ASN A 386 -26.96 12.05 37.47
CA ASN A 386 -27.67 10.77 37.37
C ASN A 386 -26.70 9.73 36.77
N GLY A 387 -25.97 9.00 37.61
CA GLY A 387 -24.84 8.20 37.21
C GLY A 387 -23.74 9.09 36.59
N PRO A 388 -23.22 8.79 35.41
CA PRO A 388 -22.22 9.60 34.76
C PRO A 388 -22.81 10.80 33.98
N PHE A 389 -24.12 10.97 33.93
CA PHE A 389 -24.79 11.92 33.05
C PHE A 389 -25.27 13.16 33.80
N SER A 390 -25.09 14.33 33.15
CA SER A 390 -25.66 15.57 33.67
C SER A 390 -27.16 15.64 33.39
N PRO A 391 -27.96 16.35 34.26
CA PRO A 391 -29.38 16.55 34.00
C PRO A 391 -29.68 17.22 32.66
N LEU A 392 -28.81 18.16 32.26
CA LEU A 392 -28.95 18.88 31.01
C LEU A 392 -28.77 17.94 29.81
N LEU A 393 -27.74 17.06 29.82
CA LEU A 393 -27.57 16.05 28.78
C LEU A 393 -28.79 15.14 28.66
N LEU A 394 -29.30 14.64 29.78
CA LEU A 394 -30.50 13.77 29.81
C LEU A 394 -31.73 14.49 29.25
N GLN A 395 -31.88 15.79 29.54
CA GLN A 395 -32.95 16.60 28.99
C GLN A 395 -32.88 16.69 27.48
N TYR A 396 -31.69 17.01 26.90
CA TYR A 396 -31.50 17.07 25.45
C TYR A 396 -31.72 15.72 24.79
N VAL A 397 -31.21 14.62 25.38
CA VAL A 397 -31.44 13.27 24.87
C VAL A 397 -32.94 12.95 24.84
N ARG A 398 -33.69 13.28 25.91
CA ARG A 398 -35.14 13.04 25.97
C ARG A 398 -35.87 13.81 24.88
N VAL A 399 -35.61 15.11 24.73
CA VAL A 399 -36.23 15.97 23.71
C VAL A 399 -35.94 15.46 22.30
N ALA A 400 -34.70 15.05 22.02
CA ALA A 400 -34.35 14.49 20.71
C ALA A 400 -35.10 13.18 20.42
N LEU A 401 -35.21 12.29 21.41
CA LEU A 401 -35.94 11.03 21.25
C LEU A 401 -37.48 11.26 21.09
N GLU A 402 -38.05 12.20 21.82
CA GLU A 402 -39.46 12.60 21.64
C GLU A 402 -39.75 13.13 20.23
N ARG A 403 -38.77 13.83 19.65
CA ARG A 403 -38.84 14.32 18.26
C ARG A 403 -38.47 13.25 17.22
N LYS A 404 -38.18 12.01 17.64
CA LYS A 404 -37.69 10.92 16.77
C LYS A 404 -36.39 11.24 16.09
N GLU A 405 -35.57 12.08 16.69
CA GLU A 405 -34.23 12.43 16.23
C GLU A 405 -33.21 11.43 16.78
N GLN A 406 -32.01 11.38 16.14
CA GLN A 406 -30.93 10.49 16.56
C GLN A 406 -29.99 11.18 17.55
N VAL A 407 -29.44 10.40 18.49
CA VAL A 407 -28.49 10.87 19.49
C VAL A 407 -27.21 10.06 19.39
N ILE A 408 -26.06 10.73 19.34
CA ILE A 408 -24.74 10.11 19.37
C ILE A 408 -24.10 10.46 20.72
N LEU A 409 -23.81 9.43 21.52
CA LEU A 409 -23.02 9.58 22.74
C LEU A 409 -21.56 9.24 22.43
N PHE A 410 -20.68 10.23 22.57
CA PHE A 410 -19.25 10.06 22.31
C PHE A 410 -18.49 10.02 23.65
N GLN A 411 -17.75 8.94 23.88
CA GLN A 411 -16.90 8.76 25.03
C GLN A 411 -15.45 8.52 24.59
N ILE A 412 -14.53 9.36 25.08
CA ILE A 412 -13.12 9.31 24.66
C ILE A 412 -12.36 8.14 25.32
N ARG A 413 -12.87 7.60 26.45
CA ARG A 413 -12.18 6.54 27.20
C ARG A 413 -12.42 5.16 26.60
N ARG A 414 -11.33 4.38 26.47
CA ARG A 414 -11.38 2.96 26.12
C ARG A 414 -11.39 2.12 27.40
N GLY A 415 -12.29 1.16 27.47
CA GLY A 415 -12.39 0.18 28.56
C GLY A 415 -13.33 0.59 29.72
N PHE A 416 -13.62 -0.41 30.56
CA PHE A 416 -14.48 -0.28 31.72
C PHE A 416 -13.64 0.12 32.94
N ALA A 417 -13.98 1.23 33.60
CA ALA A 417 -13.40 1.72 34.85
C ALA A 417 -11.85 1.74 34.89
N PRO A 418 -11.17 2.60 34.14
CA PRO A 418 -9.71 2.60 34.06
C PRO A 418 -9.00 3.18 35.29
N MET A 419 -9.71 3.79 36.23
CA MET A 419 -9.12 4.33 37.45
C MET A 419 -9.96 3.95 38.67
N ARG A 420 -9.25 3.57 39.72
CA ARG A 420 -9.82 3.51 41.11
C ARG A 420 -9.40 4.79 41.81
N ASP A 421 -10.36 5.60 42.15
CA ASP A 421 -10.12 6.76 42.99
C ASP A 421 -9.98 6.32 44.47
N CYS A 422 -8.95 6.82 45.13
CA CYS A 422 -8.82 6.67 46.56
C CYS A 422 -9.95 7.49 47.24
N ARG A 423 -10.70 6.86 48.14
CA ARG A 423 -11.77 7.57 48.85
C ARG A 423 -11.26 8.52 49.93
N THR A 424 -9.96 8.45 50.24
CA THR A 424 -9.33 9.21 51.32
C THR A 424 -8.54 10.41 50.81
N CYS A 425 -7.94 10.33 49.66
CA CYS A 425 -7.22 11.42 49.00
C CYS A 425 -7.68 11.67 47.55
#